data_174730b79aae011aa37e3c0bf86d24f3
#
_entry.id   174730b79aae011aa37e3c0bf86d24f3
#
_cell.length_a   1.000
_cell.length_b   1.000
_cell.length_c   1.000
_cell.angle_alpha   90.00
_cell.angle_beta   90.00
_cell.angle_gamma   90.00
#
_symmetry.space_group_name_H-M   'P 1'
#
loop_
_entity.id
_entity.type
_entity.pdbx_description
1 polymer ?
#
loop_
_entity_poly.entity_id
_entity_poly.type
_entity_poly.pdbx_seq_one_letter_code
_entity_poly.pdbx_strand_id
1 'polypeptide(L)'
;MLSDIEIAQGCQMRPITEVAAAAGLDIEDLELYGKYKAKLSADVWKKTADKPDGKLVLVTAINPTPAGEGKTTTTVGLGEALAKMGRKAMIALREPSLGPVFGIKGGAAGGGYAQVVPMEDINLHFTGDMHAITAANNLLCAMLDNHMQQGNVLGIDPRRVVFTRVMDMNDRALRNITIGLGGKVNGVPREDHFMITVASEVMAILCLAKDLDDLKKRFGDILVAYTFAGKPVYARDLHAEGAMTALMRDAIKPNLVQTLEGTPALMHGGPFANIAHGCNSVQATRLAMKLADIAITEAGFGADLGAEKFMDIKCRKAGISPDCIVLVATVRALKYNGGVPKTELNAPNMDALERGICNLDAHLDNMKKFGVPVVVAINAFPTDTAEEMEFIRKHCAERGVRVALSEVFAKGGEGGEELAREVLTVLDEGKADFHMLYEDELPLEEKIRKIAKEIYGADGVTFAPAAHKELMNITDMGYGSLPVCIAKTQYSLSDDASLLGRPSQFVVSVRSARLAAGAGFVVVETGAVMTMPGLPKVPAAEKIDVDNAGVITGLF
;
A
#
# COMPACT_ATOMS: atom_id res chain seq x y z
N MET A 1 20.64 -13.98 -17.30
CA MET A 1 20.44 -12.74 -16.49
C MET A 1 20.44 -13.21 -15.03
N LEU A 2 21.14 -12.51 -14.16
CA LEU A 2 21.13 -12.80 -12.72
C LEU A 2 19.70 -12.63 -12.18
N SER A 3 19.32 -13.42 -11.17
CA SER A 3 18.08 -13.23 -10.43
C SER A 3 18.14 -11.98 -9.52
N ASP A 4 16.99 -11.50 -9.06
CA ASP A 4 16.93 -10.31 -8.21
C ASP A 4 17.77 -10.49 -6.93
N ILE A 5 17.72 -11.67 -6.31
CA ILE A 5 18.52 -11.96 -5.11
C ILE A 5 20.03 -12.01 -5.42
N GLU A 6 20.45 -12.58 -6.54
CA GLU A 6 21.87 -12.60 -6.94
C GLU A 6 22.41 -11.19 -7.19
N ILE A 7 21.61 -10.32 -7.80
CA ILE A 7 21.96 -8.90 -7.98
C ILE A 7 22.09 -8.21 -6.62
N ALA A 8 21.13 -8.42 -5.72
CA ALA A 8 21.16 -7.81 -4.39
C ALA A 8 22.35 -8.30 -3.54
N GLN A 9 22.64 -9.60 -3.56
CA GLN A 9 23.78 -10.21 -2.85
C GLN A 9 25.14 -9.75 -3.41
N GLY A 10 25.21 -9.43 -4.71
CA GLY A 10 26.40 -8.86 -5.35
C GLY A 10 26.65 -7.38 -5.01
N CYS A 11 25.72 -6.70 -4.34
CA CYS A 11 25.82 -5.29 -4.02
C CYS A 11 26.82 -5.03 -2.88
N GLN A 12 27.73 -4.08 -3.08
CA GLN A 12 28.59 -3.54 -2.02
C GLN A 12 27.86 -2.42 -1.27
N MET A 13 27.01 -2.82 -0.30
CA MET A 13 26.24 -1.86 0.50
C MET A 13 27.16 -0.95 1.31
N ARG A 14 26.80 0.34 1.38
CA ARG A 14 27.41 1.31 2.31
C ARG A 14 26.92 1.05 3.73
N PRO A 15 27.73 1.29 4.78
CA PRO A 15 27.23 1.36 6.15
C PRO A 15 26.05 2.31 6.25
N ILE A 16 25.01 1.94 7.01
CA ILE A 16 23.79 2.76 7.11
C ILE A 16 24.05 4.15 7.70
N THR A 17 25.10 4.31 8.49
CA THR A 17 25.57 5.59 9.02
C THR A 17 26.05 6.55 7.92
N GLU A 18 26.68 6.03 6.87
CA GLU A 18 27.09 6.83 5.71
C GLU A 18 25.88 7.25 4.85
N VAL A 19 24.90 6.34 4.69
CA VAL A 19 23.64 6.64 4.01
C VAL A 19 22.85 7.72 4.75
N ALA A 20 22.81 7.61 6.08
CA ALA A 20 22.17 8.61 6.94
C ALA A 20 22.84 9.98 6.83
N ALA A 21 24.19 10.01 6.88
CA ALA A 21 24.97 11.25 6.73
C ALA A 21 24.69 11.93 5.39
N ALA A 22 24.59 11.16 4.29
CA ALA A 22 24.21 11.68 2.97
C ALA A 22 22.79 12.27 2.96
N ALA A 23 21.88 11.76 3.80
CA ALA A 23 20.54 12.30 4.01
C ALA A 23 20.51 13.51 4.97
N GLY A 24 21.65 13.86 5.58
CA GLY A 24 21.76 14.96 6.56
C GLY A 24 21.29 14.57 7.97
N LEU A 25 21.47 13.31 8.33
CA LEU A 25 21.21 12.74 9.64
C LEU A 25 22.52 12.38 10.35
N ASP A 26 22.55 12.53 11.67
CA ASP A 26 23.65 12.14 12.53
C ASP A 26 23.46 10.71 13.07
N ILE A 27 24.50 10.13 13.64
CA ILE A 27 24.43 8.79 14.23
C ILE A 27 23.43 8.71 15.41
N GLU A 28 23.29 9.80 16.16
CA GLU A 28 22.33 9.93 17.27
C GLU A 28 20.87 9.92 16.80
N ASP A 29 20.63 10.18 15.52
CA ASP A 29 19.31 10.09 14.90
C ASP A 29 18.89 8.66 14.56
N LEU A 30 19.82 7.70 14.76
CA LEU A 30 19.67 6.31 14.33
C LEU A 30 19.58 5.34 15.50
N GLU A 31 18.67 4.40 15.41
CA GLU A 31 18.68 3.16 16.20
C GLU A 31 19.15 2.04 15.26
N LEU A 32 20.39 1.59 15.41
CA LEU A 32 21.03 0.65 14.49
C LEU A 32 20.46 -0.76 14.62
N TYR A 33 20.09 -1.35 13.52
CA TYR A 33 19.70 -2.76 13.36
C TYR A 33 20.75 -3.50 12.50
N GLY A 34 21.97 -3.59 13.00
CA GLY A 34 23.12 -4.09 12.28
C GLY A 34 23.79 -3.01 11.43
N LYS A 35 24.57 -3.43 10.42
CA LYS A 35 25.43 -2.52 9.65
C LYS A 35 24.69 -1.74 8.55
N TYR A 36 23.59 -2.28 8.02
CA TYR A 36 22.99 -1.83 6.77
C TYR A 36 21.54 -1.34 6.89
N LYS A 37 20.98 -1.33 8.08
CA LYS A 37 19.63 -0.85 8.37
C LYS A 37 19.55 -0.17 9.73
N ALA A 38 18.65 0.79 9.86
CA ALA A 38 18.40 1.50 11.12
C ALA A 38 16.94 1.98 11.18
N LYS A 39 16.44 2.23 12.37
CA LYS A 39 15.25 3.04 12.57
C LYS A 39 15.62 4.49 12.81
N LEU A 40 14.78 5.42 12.34
CA LEU A 40 14.93 6.83 12.66
C LEU A 40 14.38 7.12 14.05
N SER A 41 15.16 7.77 14.89
CA SER A 41 14.71 8.16 16.23
C SER A 41 13.58 9.20 16.16
N ALA A 42 12.76 9.27 17.23
CA ALA A 42 11.69 10.26 17.31
C ALA A 42 12.21 11.72 17.33
N ASP A 43 13.48 11.94 17.67
CA ASP A 43 14.08 13.28 17.73
C ASP A 43 14.33 13.87 16.34
N VAL A 44 14.38 13.04 15.29
CA VAL A 44 14.47 13.51 13.89
C VAL A 44 13.32 14.45 13.56
N TRP A 45 12.11 14.18 14.07
CA TRP A 45 10.96 15.06 13.88
C TRP A 45 11.18 16.46 14.43
N LYS A 46 11.74 16.54 15.65
CA LYS A 46 12.04 17.85 16.29
C LYS A 46 13.11 18.61 15.52
N LYS A 47 14.18 17.90 15.10
CA LYS A 47 15.29 18.49 14.32
C LYS A 47 14.87 18.96 12.93
N THR A 48 13.82 18.40 12.35
CA THR A 48 13.36 18.70 10.99
C THR A 48 12.09 19.51 10.93
N ALA A 49 11.48 19.82 12.07
CA ALA A 49 10.17 20.51 12.14
C ALA A 49 10.11 21.80 11.31
N ASP A 50 11.15 22.64 11.43
CA ASP A 50 11.23 23.95 10.77
C ASP A 50 11.79 23.88 9.34
N LYS A 51 12.22 22.69 8.86
CA LYS A 51 12.67 22.56 7.48
C LYS A 51 11.47 22.65 6.52
N PRO A 52 11.62 23.33 5.37
CA PRO A 52 10.60 23.28 4.34
C PRO A 52 10.39 21.84 3.86
N ASP A 53 9.19 21.55 3.39
CA ASP A 53 8.91 20.28 2.74
C ASP A 53 9.49 20.28 1.32
N GLY A 54 10.16 19.22 0.94
CA GLY A 54 10.54 18.94 -0.45
C GLY A 54 9.32 18.56 -1.29
N LYS A 55 9.53 18.46 -2.59
CA LYS A 55 8.50 18.07 -3.56
C LYS A 55 8.12 16.60 -3.39
N LEU A 56 6.83 16.29 -3.55
CA LEU A 56 6.31 14.93 -3.43
C LEU A 56 5.90 14.38 -4.79
N VAL A 57 6.52 13.27 -5.19
CA VAL A 57 6.20 12.51 -6.40
C VAL A 57 5.49 11.21 -6.02
N LEU A 58 4.28 11.02 -6.53
CA LEU A 58 3.52 9.78 -6.36
C LEU A 58 3.69 8.88 -7.57
N VAL A 59 4.16 7.66 -7.38
CA VAL A 59 4.22 6.62 -8.42
C VAL A 59 3.01 5.69 -8.27
N THR A 60 2.25 5.54 -9.34
CA THR A 60 1.11 4.63 -9.45
C THR A 60 1.14 3.92 -10.80
N ALA A 61 0.10 3.15 -11.16
CA ALA A 61 0.06 2.45 -12.44
C ALA A 61 -1.36 2.35 -13.00
N ILE A 62 -1.46 1.91 -14.24
CA ILE A 62 -2.70 1.41 -14.84
C ILE A 62 -3.14 0.09 -14.16
N ASN A 63 -4.31 -0.45 -14.50
CA ASN A 63 -4.74 -1.75 -13.93
C ASN A 63 -3.71 -2.84 -14.23
N PRO A 64 -3.23 -3.56 -13.19
CA PRO A 64 -2.11 -4.48 -13.34
C PRO A 64 -2.51 -5.82 -13.96
N THR A 65 -1.54 -6.48 -14.58
CA THR A 65 -1.58 -7.93 -14.78
C THR A 65 -1.27 -8.66 -13.45
N PRO A 66 -1.54 -9.97 -13.34
CA PRO A 66 -1.14 -10.76 -12.18
C PRO A 66 0.37 -10.80 -11.92
N ALA A 67 1.20 -10.52 -12.93
CA ALA A 67 2.66 -10.43 -12.80
C ALA A 67 3.14 -9.11 -12.18
N GLY A 68 2.26 -8.08 -12.14
CA GLY A 68 2.60 -6.73 -11.69
C GLY A 68 3.21 -5.86 -12.80
N GLU A 69 3.29 -4.55 -12.55
CA GLU A 69 3.67 -3.55 -13.57
C GLU A 69 4.99 -2.82 -13.23
N GLY A 70 5.72 -3.28 -12.21
CA GLY A 70 7.02 -2.71 -11.85
C GLY A 70 6.96 -1.31 -11.23
N LYS A 71 5.88 -0.97 -10.50
CA LYS A 71 5.79 0.33 -9.79
C LYS A 71 6.95 0.56 -8.83
N THR A 72 7.22 -0.40 -7.96
CA THR A 72 8.30 -0.29 -6.97
C THR A 72 9.65 -0.16 -7.67
N THR A 73 9.89 -0.96 -8.72
CA THR A 73 11.10 -0.87 -9.56
C THR A 73 11.23 0.52 -10.19
N THR A 74 10.13 1.06 -10.76
CA THR A 74 10.12 2.42 -11.31
C THR A 74 10.36 3.48 -10.22
N THR A 75 9.77 3.31 -9.04
CA THR A 75 9.96 4.24 -7.89
C THR A 75 11.41 4.28 -7.44
N VAL A 76 12.03 3.11 -7.30
CA VAL A 76 13.44 2.99 -6.91
C VAL A 76 14.36 3.57 -7.99
N GLY A 77 14.19 3.15 -9.24
CA GLY A 77 15.02 3.63 -10.34
C GLY A 77 14.87 5.13 -10.63
N LEU A 78 13.67 5.70 -10.43
CA LEU A 78 13.48 7.15 -10.50
C LEU A 78 14.26 7.87 -9.39
N GLY A 79 14.25 7.34 -8.16
CA GLY A 79 15.03 7.88 -7.04
C GLY A 79 16.53 7.84 -7.32
N GLU A 80 17.04 6.72 -7.84
CA GLU A 80 18.44 6.58 -8.26
C GLU A 80 18.82 7.54 -9.40
N ALA A 81 17.93 7.69 -10.41
CA ALA A 81 18.15 8.60 -11.53
C ALA A 81 18.22 10.07 -11.06
N LEU A 82 17.31 10.49 -10.18
CA LEU A 82 17.33 11.83 -9.60
C LEU A 82 18.62 12.08 -8.79
N ALA A 83 19.07 11.08 -8.02
CA ALA A 83 20.32 11.17 -7.27
C ALA A 83 21.54 11.28 -8.20
N LYS A 84 21.60 10.50 -9.30
CA LYS A 84 22.63 10.64 -10.34
C LYS A 84 22.66 12.01 -10.99
N MET A 85 21.50 12.63 -11.16
CA MET A 85 21.37 13.99 -11.68
C MET A 85 21.70 15.08 -10.64
N GLY A 86 22.24 14.69 -9.47
CA GLY A 86 22.65 15.59 -8.40
C GLY A 86 21.50 16.17 -7.56
N ARG A 87 20.31 15.58 -7.62
CA ARG A 87 19.17 15.96 -6.77
C ARG A 87 19.20 15.19 -5.46
N LYS A 88 18.87 15.86 -4.37
CA LYS A 88 18.71 15.20 -3.08
C LYS A 88 17.34 14.50 -3.06
N ALA A 89 17.35 13.20 -3.39
CA ALA A 89 16.17 12.37 -3.48
C ALA A 89 16.09 11.41 -2.29
N MET A 90 14.87 11.12 -1.82
CA MET A 90 14.58 10.08 -0.81
C MET A 90 13.32 9.31 -1.21
N ILE A 91 13.41 8.00 -1.12
CA ILE A 91 12.31 7.09 -1.49
C ILE A 91 11.56 6.68 -0.23
N ALA A 92 10.24 6.60 -0.29
CA ALA A 92 9.39 6.10 0.79
C ALA A 92 8.51 4.95 0.28
N LEU A 93 8.73 3.73 0.82
CA LEU A 93 8.13 2.49 0.34
C LEU A 93 7.35 1.76 1.45
N ARG A 94 6.52 0.82 1.01
CA ARG A 94 5.89 -0.14 1.91
C ARG A 94 6.86 -1.27 2.27
N GLU A 95 6.70 -1.76 3.50
CA GLU A 95 7.36 -2.97 3.97
C GLU A 95 6.60 -4.22 3.46
N PRO A 96 7.30 -5.25 2.98
CA PRO A 96 6.65 -6.47 2.50
C PRO A 96 6.09 -7.33 3.65
N SER A 97 5.03 -8.08 3.36
CA SER A 97 4.43 -9.10 4.23
C SER A 97 4.93 -10.49 3.85
N LEU A 98 5.14 -11.36 4.84
CA LEU A 98 5.63 -12.72 4.64
C LEU A 98 4.69 -13.57 3.77
N GLY A 99 3.38 -13.39 3.90
CA GLY A 99 2.40 -14.15 3.13
C GLY A 99 2.62 -14.07 1.61
N PRO A 100 2.69 -12.88 0.99
CA PRO A 100 3.07 -12.72 -0.42
C PRO A 100 4.45 -13.25 -0.76
N VAL A 101 5.45 -13.04 0.10
CA VAL A 101 6.85 -13.49 -0.12
C VAL A 101 6.92 -15.00 -0.26
N PHE A 102 6.28 -15.74 0.64
CA PHE A 102 6.23 -17.20 0.60
C PHE A 102 5.13 -17.77 -0.32
N GLY A 103 4.25 -16.90 -0.87
CA GLY A 103 3.13 -17.27 -1.73
C GLY A 103 3.45 -17.23 -3.23
N ILE A 104 3.04 -16.17 -3.90
CA ILE A 104 3.09 -16.06 -5.37
C ILE A 104 4.08 -15.01 -5.83
N LYS A 105 4.26 -13.92 -5.06
CA LYS A 105 4.98 -12.73 -5.50
C LYS A 105 6.27 -12.52 -4.73
N GLY A 106 7.24 -12.00 -5.48
CA GLY A 106 8.37 -11.31 -4.95
C GLY A 106 8.01 -10.21 -3.96
N GLY A 107 8.95 -9.89 -3.08
CA GLY A 107 8.80 -8.84 -2.09
C GLY A 107 8.65 -7.45 -2.70
N ALA A 108 8.40 -6.46 -1.85
CA ALA A 108 8.22 -5.06 -2.25
C ALA A 108 9.55 -4.28 -2.36
N ALA A 109 10.68 -4.94 -2.62
CA ALA A 109 12.00 -4.30 -2.65
C ALA A 109 12.42 -3.74 -4.03
N GLY A 110 11.59 -3.86 -5.05
CA GLY A 110 11.95 -3.56 -6.45
C GLY A 110 12.39 -4.80 -7.20
N GLY A 111 13.13 -4.65 -8.30
CA GLY A 111 13.65 -5.77 -9.10
C GLY A 111 14.73 -5.33 -10.09
N GLY A 112 15.51 -6.29 -10.58
CA GLY A 112 16.65 -6.05 -11.44
C GLY A 112 17.68 -5.14 -10.76
N TYR A 113 18.15 -4.14 -11.47
CA TYR A 113 19.11 -3.15 -10.96
C TYR A 113 18.48 -1.95 -10.24
N ALA A 114 17.16 -1.97 -10.03
CA ALA A 114 16.43 -0.96 -9.23
C ALA A 114 15.78 -1.62 -8.01
N GLN A 115 16.58 -1.90 -6.99
CA GLN A 115 16.19 -2.57 -5.76
C GLN A 115 16.64 -1.80 -4.51
N VAL A 116 15.91 -2.03 -3.41
CA VAL A 116 16.29 -1.63 -2.05
C VAL A 116 16.97 -2.81 -1.35
N VAL A 117 18.07 -2.54 -0.66
CA VAL A 117 18.88 -3.53 0.05
C VAL A 117 19.08 -3.16 1.53
N PRO A 118 19.26 -4.15 2.44
CA PRO A 118 19.45 -5.60 2.23
C PRO A 118 18.13 -6.32 1.90
N MET A 119 18.07 -6.98 0.75
CA MET A 119 16.84 -7.57 0.21
C MET A 119 16.28 -8.70 1.08
N GLU A 120 17.15 -9.61 1.55
CA GLU A 120 16.75 -10.75 2.39
C GLU A 120 16.11 -10.27 3.71
N ASP A 121 16.76 -9.35 4.40
CA ASP A 121 16.25 -8.82 5.67
C ASP A 121 14.90 -8.14 5.48
N ILE A 122 14.76 -7.33 4.42
CA ILE A 122 13.52 -6.61 4.09
C ILE A 122 12.37 -7.59 3.85
N ASN A 123 12.61 -8.67 3.12
CA ASN A 123 11.56 -9.63 2.73
C ASN A 123 11.26 -10.70 3.78
N LEU A 124 12.10 -10.87 4.78
CA LEU A 124 11.92 -11.87 5.85
C LEU A 124 11.63 -11.18 7.19
N HIS A 125 12.62 -11.12 8.08
CA HIS A 125 12.49 -10.44 9.37
C HIS A 125 13.27 -9.13 9.34
N PHE A 126 12.62 -8.05 8.96
CA PHE A 126 13.27 -6.76 8.72
C PHE A 126 13.78 -6.14 10.04
N THR A 127 12.88 -5.49 10.79
CA THR A 127 13.16 -4.86 12.09
C THR A 127 12.11 -5.22 13.14
N GLY A 128 11.18 -6.12 12.81
CA GLY A 128 10.17 -6.63 13.72
C GLY A 128 8.82 -5.93 13.66
N ASP A 129 8.58 -5.00 12.72
CA ASP A 129 7.34 -4.21 12.66
C ASP A 129 6.12 -5.10 12.41
N MET A 130 6.19 -6.05 11.47
CA MET A 130 5.09 -6.99 11.19
C MET A 130 4.77 -7.86 12.40
N HIS A 131 5.78 -8.30 13.16
CA HIS A 131 5.60 -9.05 14.40
C HIS A 131 4.95 -8.18 15.49
N ALA A 132 5.37 -6.93 15.66
CA ALA A 132 4.78 -6.00 16.62
C ALA A 132 3.30 -5.73 16.33
N ILE A 133 2.95 -5.50 15.06
CA ILE A 133 1.57 -5.32 14.60
C ILE A 133 0.73 -6.56 14.91
N THR A 134 1.24 -7.75 14.57
CA THR A 134 0.58 -9.04 14.85
C THR A 134 0.36 -9.21 16.35
N ALA A 135 1.38 -8.94 17.16
CA ALA A 135 1.31 -9.07 18.62
C ALA A 135 0.30 -8.08 19.24
N ALA A 136 0.32 -6.81 18.82
CA ALA A 136 -0.61 -5.79 19.31
C ALA A 136 -2.07 -6.12 18.95
N ASN A 137 -2.31 -6.55 17.71
CA ASN A 137 -3.63 -6.97 17.26
C ASN A 137 -4.16 -8.16 18.08
N ASN A 138 -3.34 -9.20 18.22
CA ASN A 138 -3.75 -10.42 18.89
C ASN A 138 -3.84 -10.25 20.42
N LEU A 139 -3.09 -9.30 21.01
CA LEU A 139 -3.29 -8.89 22.39
C LEU A 139 -4.71 -8.35 22.62
N LEU A 140 -5.19 -7.46 21.74
CA LEU A 140 -6.54 -6.92 21.84
C LEU A 140 -7.61 -8.03 21.74
N CYS A 141 -7.42 -8.99 20.82
CA CYS A 141 -8.30 -10.16 20.72
C CYS A 141 -8.29 -11.02 22.01
N ALA A 142 -7.11 -11.25 22.59
CA ALA A 142 -6.97 -12.01 23.83
C ALA A 142 -7.64 -11.28 25.01
N MET A 143 -7.48 -9.97 25.11
CA MET A 143 -8.11 -9.16 26.16
C MET A 143 -9.66 -9.15 26.02
N LEU A 144 -10.17 -9.07 24.78
CA LEU A 144 -11.60 -9.16 24.47
C LEU A 144 -12.18 -10.51 24.93
N ASP A 145 -11.57 -11.62 24.54
CA ASP A 145 -12.04 -12.97 24.92
C ASP A 145 -11.89 -13.21 26.43
N ASN A 146 -10.81 -12.71 27.04
CA ASN A 146 -10.61 -12.78 28.50
C ASN A 146 -11.70 -11.97 29.25
N HIS A 147 -12.08 -10.78 28.74
CA HIS A 147 -13.15 -9.99 29.34
C HIS A 147 -14.48 -10.76 29.35
N MET A 148 -14.82 -11.41 28.23
CA MET A 148 -16.04 -12.24 28.16
C MET A 148 -15.97 -13.44 29.11
N GLN A 149 -14.80 -14.08 29.25
CA GLN A 149 -14.59 -15.22 30.14
C GLN A 149 -14.66 -14.83 31.63
N GLN A 150 -14.16 -13.65 31.99
CA GLN A 150 -14.04 -13.19 33.40
C GLN A 150 -15.24 -12.38 33.88
N GLY A 151 -16.44 -12.66 33.38
CA GLY A 151 -17.67 -12.10 33.86
C GLY A 151 -18.36 -11.09 32.96
N ASN A 152 -17.72 -10.69 31.83
CA ASN A 152 -18.35 -9.89 30.78
C ASN A 152 -19.12 -8.64 31.29
N VAL A 153 -18.48 -7.84 32.13
CA VAL A 153 -19.10 -6.68 32.79
C VAL A 153 -19.65 -5.67 31.77
N LEU A 154 -19.02 -5.55 30.60
CA LEU A 154 -19.49 -4.69 29.50
C LEU A 154 -20.71 -5.25 28.78
N GLY A 155 -21.08 -6.52 29.03
CA GLY A 155 -22.23 -7.17 28.38
C GLY A 155 -22.02 -7.38 26.87
N ILE A 156 -20.82 -7.75 26.46
CA ILE A 156 -20.48 -8.03 25.06
C ILE A 156 -21.26 -9.25 24.57
N ASP A 157 -21.93 -9.13 23.41
CA ASP A 157 -22.54 -10.25 22.72
C ASP A 157 -21.46 -11.01 21.91
N PRO A 158 -21.15 -12.27 22.26
CA PRO A 158 -20.13 -13.06 21.57
C PRO A 158 -20.40 -13.26 20.08
N ARG A 159 -21.65 -13.10 19.61
CA ARG A 159 -22.07 -13.19 18.21
C ARG A 159 -21.85 -11.90 17.45
N ARG A 160 -21.47 -10.82 18.13
CA ARG A 160 -21.31 -9.47 17.59
C ARG A 160 -19.90 -8.92 17.83
N VAL A 161 -18.92 -9.80 17.93
CA VAL A 161 -17.51 -9.44 17.89
C VAL A 161 -17.16 -9.13 16.45
N VAL A 162 -16.54 -7.96 16.20
CA VAL A 162 -16.18 -7.48 14.85
C VAL A 162 -14.68 -7.35 14.63
N PHE A 163 -13.89 -7.42 15.71
CA PHE A 163 -12.44 -7.38 15.65
C PHE A 163 -11.86 -8.80 15.68
N THR A 164 -10.88 -9.08 14.82
CA THR A 164 -10.44 -10.44 14.53
C THR A 164 -8.92 -10.59 14.66
N ARG A 165 -8.47 -11.85 14.79
CA ARG A 165 -7.07 -12.22 14.87
C ARG A 165 -6.34 -12.01 13.55
N VAL A 166 -5.02 -11.92 13.62
CA VAL A 166 -4.17 -11.79 12.42
C VAL A 166 -2.98 -12.73 12.47
N MET A 167 -2.49 -13.07 11.27
CA MET A 167 -1.25 -13.79 11.05
C MET A 167 -0.60 -13.27 9.78
N ASP A 168 0.73 -13.05 9.81
CA ASP A 168 1.46 -12.59 8.63
C ASP A 168 1.90 -13.76 7.74
N MET A 169 0.92 -14.58 7.34
CA MET A 169 1.11 -15.72 6.43
C MET A 169 -0.18 -15.99 5.66
N ASN A 170 -0.05 -16.54 4.45
CA ASN A 170 -1.18 -16.99 3.65
C ASN A 170 -1.67 -18.35 4.15
N ASP A 171 -2.79 -18.40 4.88
CA ASP A 171 -3.37 -19.64 5.39
C ASP A 171 -4.90 -19.66 5.24
N ARG A 172 -5.38 -20.30 4.18
CA ARG A 172 -6.83 -20.40 3.90
C ARG A 172 -7.61 -21.19 4.94
N ALA A 173 -6.95 -22.06 5.72
CA ALA A 173 -7.61 -22.87 6.75
C ALA A 173 -8.10 -22.01 7.92
N LEU A 174 -7.53 -20.81 8.10
CA LEU A 174 -7.86 -19.88 9.17
C LEU A 174 -8.98 -18.88 8.83
N ARG A 175 -9.57 -18.96 7.64
CA ARG A 175 -10.63 -18.02 7.20
C ARG A 175 -11.88 -18.09 8.04
N ASN A 176 -12.24 -19.26 8.51
CA ASN A 176 -13.38 -19.48 9.42
C ASN A 176 -12.99 -20.55 10.41
N ILE A 177 -12.98 -20.21 11.69
CA ILE A 177 -12.58 -21.10 12.78
C ILE A 177 -13.56 -20.99 13.94
N THR A 178 -13.54 -21.96 14.81
CA THR A 178 -14.23 -21.90 16.12
C THR A 178 -13.17 -21.85 17.21
N ILE A 179 -13.30 -20.88 18.12
CA ILE A 179 -12.41 -20.71 19.26
C ILE A 179 -13.15 -20.99 20.57
N GLY A 180 -12.42 -21.07 21.69
CA GLY A 180 -12.97 -21.30 23.04
C GLY A 180 -13.48 -22.71 23.28
N LEU A 181 -13.10 -23.70 22.46
CA LEU A 181 -13.46 -25.10 22.64
C LEU A 181 -12.65 -25.77 23.77
N GLY A 182 -13.14 -26.89 24.29
CA GLY A 182 -12.45 -27.68 25.34
C GLY A 182 -13.00 -27.41 26.77
N GLY A 183 -14.18 -26.82 26.88
CA GLY A 183 -14.89 -26.62 28.14
C GLY A 183 -14.74 -25.26 28.76
N LYS A 184 -15.42 -25.04 29.87
CA LYS A 184 -15.66 -23.74 30.53
C LYS A 184 -14.37 -22.96 30.85
N VAL A 185 -13.27 -23.63 31.09
CA VAL A 185 -11.98 -23.01 31.43
C VAL A 185 -11.26 -22.39 30.24
N ASN A 186 -11.65 -22.73 29.00
CA ASN A 186 -10.97 -22.33 27.78
C ASN A 186 -11.60 -21.12 27.07
N GLY A 187 -12.68 -20.55 27.62
CA GLY A 187 -13.33 -19.36 27.07
C GLY A 187 -14.76 -19.59 26.63
N VAL A 188 -15.34 -18.60 25.95
CA VAL A 188 -16.69 -18.64 25.39
C VAL A 188 -16.59 -19.10 23.94
N PRO A 189 -17.20 -20.26 23.57
CA PRO A 189 -17.18 -20.73 22.17
C PRO A 189 -17.85 -19.73 21.25
N ARG A 190 -17.13 -19.34 20.17
CA ARG A 190 -17.66 -18.47 19.12
C ARG A 190 -16.93 -18.70 17.80
N GLU A 191 -17.53 -18.25 16.72
CA GLU A 191 -16.83 -18.12 15.44
C GLU A 191 -15.81 -16.98 15.50
N ASP A 192 -14.70 -17.18 14.83
CA ASP A 192 -13.66 -16.18 14.60
C ASP A 192 -13.04 -16.44 13.23
N HIS A 193 -12.16 -15.53 12.78
CA HIS A 193 -11.36 -15.70 11.58
C HIS A 193 -10.03 -14.97 11.72
N PHE A 194 -9.06 -15.34 10.90
CA PHE A 194 -7.83 -14.59 10.76
C PHE A 194 -7.84 -13.74 9.49
N MET A 195 -7.29 -12.55 9.60
CA MET A 195 -6.85 -11.77 8.45
C MET A 195 -5.33 -11.85 8.33
N ILE A 196 -4.79 -11.60 7.15
CA ILE A 196 -3.34 -11.35 7.04
C ILE A 196 -3.00 -10.04 7.75
N THR A 197 -1.86 -9.98 8.44
CA THR A 197 -1.46 -8.83 9.27
C THR A 197 -1.57 -7.48 8.55
N VAL A 198 -1.21 -7.44 7.28
CA VAL A 198 -1.26 -6.22 6.44
C VAL A 198 -2.68 -5.78 6.03
N ALA A 199 -3.71 -6.60 6.31
CA ALA A 199 -5.12 -6.25 6.13
C ALA A 199 -5.76 -5.69 7.41
N SER A 200 -5.04 -5.72 8.54
CA SER A 200 -5.56 -5.32 9.85
C SER A 200 -5.75 -3.81 9.98
N GLU A 201 -6.69 -3.42 10.85
CA GLU A 201 -6.84 -2.03 11.25
C GLU A 201 -5.60 -1.51 11.98
N VAL A 202 -4.91 -2.35 12.75
CA VAL A 202 -3.66 -2.00 13.46
C VAL A 202 -2.56 -1.58 12.46
N MET A 203 -2.42 -2.28 11.34
CA MET A 203 -1.53 -1.88 10.25
C MET A 203 -1.94 -0.52 9.66
N ALA A 204 -3.21 -0.31 9.40
CA ALA A 204 -3.71 0.96 8.86
C ALA A 204 -3.48 2.12 9.84
N ILE A 205 -3.69 1.88 11.13
CA ILE A 205 -3.42 2.85 12.21
C ILE A 205 -1.93 3.22 12.25
N LEU A 206 -1.02 2.23 12.24
CA LEU A 206 0.42 2.50 12.18
C LEU A 206 0.78 3.43 11.02
N CYS A 207 0.21 3.18 9.85
CA CYS A 207 0.50 3.96 8.65
C CYS A 207 -0.09 5.38 8.67
N LEU A 208 -1.13 5.63 9.48
CA LEU A 208 -1.80 6.94 9.54
C LEU A 208 -1.49 7.73 10.81
N ALA A 209 -0.88 7.11 11.81
CA ALA A 209 -0.49 7.75 13.06
C ALA A 209 0.64 8.77 12.86
N LYS A 210 0.56 9.89 13.59
CA LYS A 210 1.53 10.98 13.55
C LYS A 210 2.65 10.81 14.59
N ASP A 211 2.33 10.24 15.74
CA ASP A 211 3.21 10.01 16.88
C ASP A 211 2.63 8.94 17.80
N LEU A 212 3.29 8.68 18.94
CA LEU A 212 2.84 7.69 19.92
C LEU A 212 1.52 8.06 20.61
N ASP A 213 1.25 9.33 20.82
CA ASP A 213 0.00 9.79 21.46
C ASP A 213 -1.18 9.60 20.50
N ASP A 214 -1.02 9.96 19.22
CA ASP A 214 -2.01 9.70 18.17
C ASP A 214 -2.20 8.19 17.96
N LEU A 215 -1.12 7.40 17.97
CA LEU A 215 -1.17 5.93 17.88
C LEU A 215 -2.01 5.34 19.02
N LYS A 216 -1.75 5.75 20.27
CA LYS A 216 -2.48 5.29 21.45
C LYS A 216 -3.95 5.66 21.37
N LYS A 217 -4.26 6.92 21.01
CA LYS A 217 -5.63 7.38 20.84
C LYS A 217 -6.36 6.54 19.79
N ARG A 218 -5.75 6.32 18.62
CA ARG A 218 -6.34 5.51 17.54
C ARG A 218 -6.57 4.06 17.95
N PHE A 219 -5.65 3.46 18.70
CA PHE A 219 -5.86 2.12 19.24
C PHE A 219 -7.05 2.08 20.19
N GLY A 220 -7.22 3.09 21.05
CA GLY A 220 -8.40 3.20 21.91
C GLY A 220 -9.72 3.31 21.13
N ASP A 221 -9.69 3.89 19.95
CA ASP A 221 -10.86 4.09 19.09
C ASP A 221 -11.25 2.85 18.26
N ILE A 222 -10.47 1.76 18.25
CA ILE A 222 -10.81 0.53 17.54
C ILE A 222 -12.13 -0.03 18.05
N LEU A 223 -13.10 -0.21 17.16
CA LEU A 223 -14.37 -0.89 17.45
C LEU A 223 -14.14 -2.40 17.52
N VAL A 224 -14.39 -3.02 18.68
CA VAL A 224 -14.10 -4.46 18.88
C VAL A 224 -15.34 -5.35 18.87
N ALA A 225 -16.49 -4.85 19.37
CA ALA A 225 -17.70 -5.63 19.49
C ALA A 225 -18.93 -4.72 19.72
N TYR A 226 -20.08 -5.35 19.82
CA TYR A 226 -21.30 -4.72 20.33
C TYR A 226 -21.82 -5.48 21.56
N THR A 227 -22.48 -4.75 22.48
CA THR A 227 -23.16 -5.34 23.62
C THR A 227 -24.46 -6.03 23.22
N PHE A 228 -25.06 -6.84 24.10
CA PHE A 228 -26.42 -7.39 23.91
C PHE A 228 -27.48 -6.30 23.66
N ALA A 229 -27.25 -5.09 24.19
CA ALA A 229 -28.11 -3.92 23.96
C ALA A 229 -27.81 -3.17 22.66
N GLY A 230 -26.83 -3.64 21.86
CA GLY A 230 -26.45 -3.03 20.59
C GLY A 230 -25.53 -1.83 20.71
N LYS A 231 -24.99 -1.51 21.87
CA LYS A 231 -24.03 -0.41 22.05
C LYS A 231 -22.65 -0.84 21.58
N PRO A 232 -21.88 0.04 20.89
CA PRO A 232 -20.51 -0.25 20.49
C PRO A 232 -19.58 -0.38 21.71
N VAL A 233 -18.60 -1.26 21.60
CA VAL A 233 -17.50 -1.46 22.56
C VAL A 233 -16.19 -1.21 21.83
N TYR A 234 -15.34 -0.36 22.41
CA TYR A 234 -14.06 0.02 21.83
C TYR A 234 -12.90 -0.57 22.63
N ALA A 235 -11.71 -0.58 22.05
CA ALA A 235 -10.50 -1.08 22.73
C ALA A 235 -10.18 -0.33 24.03
N ARG A 236 -10.50 0.97 24.11
CA ARG A 236 -10.38 1.76 25.36
C ARG A 236 -11.28 1.27 26.48
N ASP A 237 -12.42 0.68 26.19
CA ASP A 237 -13.33 0.12 27.19
C ASP A 237 -12.74 -1.16 27.83
N LEU A 238 -11.78 -1.79 27.12
CA LEU A 238 -10.97 -2.91 27.58
C LEU A 238 -9.61 -2.47 28.17
N HIS A 239 -9.29 -1.16 28.15
CA HIS A 239 -8.01 -0.59 28.55
C HIS A 239 -6.78 -1.19 27.83
N ALA A 240 -6.94 -1.55 26.56
CA ALA A 240 -5.91 -2.26 25.78
C ALA A 240 -4.91 -1.32 25.10
N GLU A 241 -5.29 -0.07 24.83
CA GLU A 241 -4.55 0.89 24.01
C GLU A 241 -3.13 1.17 24.52
N GLY A 242 -2.94 1.19 25.85
CA GLY A 242 -1.63 1.42 26.45
C GLY A 242 -0.64 0.28 26.16
N ALA A 243 -1.08 -0.96 26.38
CA ALA A 243 -0.27 -2.15 26.14
C ALA A 243 0.02 -2.36 24.63
N MET A 244 -0.98 -2.12 23.77
CA MET A 244 -0.80 -2.13 22.32
C MET A 244 0.25 -1.11 21.88
N THR A 245 0.19 0.13 22.42
CA THR A 245 1.17 1.18 22.10
C THR A 245 2.57 0.81 22.57
N ALA A 246 2.71 0.17 23.73
CA ALA A 246 3.99 -0.30 24.23
C ALA A 246 4.63 -1.34 23.30
N LEU A 247 3.86 -2.27 22.75
CA LEU A 247 4.31 -3.23 21.74
C LEU A 247 4.75 -2.54 20.44
N MET A 248 4.13 -1.42 20.09
CA MET A 248 4.36 -0.69 18.85
C MET A 248 5.38 0.45 18.97
N ARG A 249 5.98 0.64 20.16
CA ARG A 249 6.89 1.77 20.46
C ARG A 249 8.03 1.93 19.44
N ASP A 250 8.61 0.82 19.00
CA ASP A 250 9.70 0.84 18.03
C ASP A 250 9.19 0.68 16.60
N ALA A 251 8.07 -0.01 16.41
CA ALA A 251 7.45 -0.20 15.10
C ALA A 251 6.91 1.10 14.48
N ILE A 252 6.62 2.15 15.27
CA ILE A 252 6.17 3.44 14.74
C ILE A 252 7.29 4.23 14.05
N LYS A 253 8.54 3.89 14.29
CA LYS A 253 9.71 4.55 13.71
C LYS A 253 9.99 4.01 12.31
N PRO A 254 10.13 4.87 11.29
CA PRO A 254 10.46 4.42 9.93
C PRO A 254 11.84 3.74 9.86
N ASN A 255 11.95 2.75 8.98
CA ASN A 255 13.19 2.03 8.72
C ASN A 255 13.97 2.73 7.62
N LEU A 256 15.24 3.07 7.87
CA LEU A 256 16.18 3.59 6.89
C LEU A 256 17.00 2.45 6.30
N VAL A 257 17.03 2.40 4.98
CA VAL A 257 17.82 1.49 4.14
C VAL A 257 18.35 2.25 2.91
N GLN A 258 18.88 1.56 1.92
CA GLN A 258 19.45 2.14 0.72
C GLN A 258 19.04 1.36 -0.53
N THR A 259 19.12 1.99 -1.70
CA THR A 259 19.04 1.29 -2.98
C THR A 259 20.40 0.66 -3.35
N LEU A 260 20.43 -0.15 -4.40
CA LEU A 260 21.69 -0.70 -4.95
C LEU A 260 22.73 0.39 -5.23
N GLU A 261 22.30 1.57 -5.65
CA GLU A 261 23.19 2.71 -5.96
C GLU A 261 23.44 3.63 -4.75
N GLY A 262 22.88 3.28 -3.56
CA GLY A 262 23.10 4.00 -2.31
C GLY A 262 22.19 5.21 -2.09
N THR A 263 21.10 5.35 -2.84
CA THR A 263 20.07 6.35 -2.58
C THR A 263 19.31 5.99 -1.28
N PRO A 264 19.11 6.94 -0.33
CA PRO A 264 18.40 6.66 0.91
C PRO A 264 16.93 6.29 0.65
N ALA A 265 16.45 5.27 1.36
CA ALA A 265 15.05 4.84 1.29
C ALA A 265 14.49 4.61 2.70
N LEU A 266 13.26 5.07 2.94
CA LEU A 266 12.48 4.80 4.13
C LEU A 266 11.44 3.72 3.80
N MET A 267 11.49 2.60 4.53
CA MET A 267 10.48 1.55 4.42
C MET A 267 9.67 1.47 5.70
N HIS A 268 8.34 1.60 5.61
CA HIS A 268 7.52 1.60 6.81
C HIS A 268 6.05 1.31 6.54
N GLY A 269 5.52 0.26 7.19
CA GLY A 269 4.16 -0.22 7.04
C GLY A 269 3.86 -0.76 5.64
N GLY A 270 2.84 -1.61 5.52
CA GLY A 270 2.56 -2.32 4.26
C GLY A 270 1.09 -2.67 4.03
N PRO A 271 0.12 -1.75 4.22
CA PRO A 271 -1.29 -2.08 4.05
C PRO A 271 -1.61 -2.42 2.59
N PHE A 272 -2.48 -3.40 2.36
CA PHE A 272 -2.93 -3.76 1.02
C PHE A 272 -3.90 -2.71 0.46
N ALA A 273 -3.74 -2.35 -0.83
CA ALA A 273 -4.57 -1.32 -1.47
C ALA A 273 -5.97 -1.79 -1.88
N ASN A 274 -6.22 -3.09 -1.94
CA ASN A 274 -7.54 -3.64 -2.24
C ASN A 274 -8.41 -3.88 -1.00
N ILE A 275 -7.88 -3.65 0.21
CA ILE A 275 -8.58 -3.88 1.47
C ILE A 275 -8.42 -2.68 2.43
N ALA A 276 -7.30 -1.97 2.33
CA ALA A 276 -6.95 -0.80 3.12
C ALA A 276 -6.45 0.32 2.18
N HIS A 277 -5.83 1.38 2.72
CA HIS A 277 -5.43 2.55 1.92
C HIS A 277 -4.19 2.33 1.04
N GLY A 278 -3.45 1.21 1.21
CA GLY A 278 -2.46 0.75 0.23
C GLY A 278 -1.19 1.60 0.06
N CYS A 279 -0.85 2.40 1.06
CA CYS A 279 0.29 3.31 1.02
C CYS A 279 1.18 3.10 2.25
N ASN A 280 2.47 3.43 2.13
CA ASN A 280 3.36 3.45 3.29
C ASN A 280 2.90 4.49 4.34
N SER A 281 3.62 4.57 5.45
CA SER A 281 3.21 5.45 6.56
C SER A 281 3.30 6.94 6.22
N VAL A 282 2.47 7.73 6.90
CA VAL A 282 2.55 9.18 6.93
C VAL A 282 3.91 9.62 7.47
N GLN A 283 4.42 8.95 8.50
CA GLN A 283 5.73 9.18 9.09
C GLN A 283 6.86 9.12 8.05
N ALA A 284 6.95 8.01 7.29
CA ALA A 284 8.00 7.83 6.28
C ALA A 284 7.89 8.87 5.16
N THR A 285 6.68 9.12 4.64
CA THR A 285 6.49 10.09 3.56
C THR A 285 6.85 11.51 4.00
N ARG A 286 6.37 11.96 5.16
CA ARG A 286 6.66 13.31 5.66
C ARG A 286 8.13 13.50 6.01
N LEU A 287 8.79 12.48 6.62
CA LEU A 287 10.22 12.54 6.88
C LEU A 287 11.02 12.58 5.58
N ALA A 288 10.65 11.81 4.56
CA ALA A 288 11.29 11.91 3.25
C ALA A 288 11.19 13.32 2.67
N MET A 289 10.01 13.97 2.77
CA MET A 289 9.82 15.37 2.35
C MET A 289 10.66 16.36 3.18
N LYS A 290 10.89 16.11 4.46
CA LYS A 290 11.73 16.96 5.33
C LYS A 290 13.24 16.76 5.12
N LEU A 291 13.65 15.60 4.65
CA LEU A 291 15.05 15.21 4.52
C LEU A 291 15.60 15.37 3.10
N ALA A 292 14.76 15.51 2.08
CA ALA A 292 15.15 15.59 0.69
C ALA A 292 14.45 16.72 -0.06
N ASP A 293 15.03 17.14 -1.21
CA ASP A 293 14.40 18.11 -2.11
C ASP A 293 13.21 17.46 -2.85
N ILE A 294 13.32 16.14 -3.12
CA ILE A 294 12.30 15.36 -3.81
C ILE A 294 12.09 14.05 -3.04
N ALA A 295 10.89 13.88 -2.50
CA ALA A 295 10.41 12.63 -1.93
C ALA A 295 9.63 11.85 -2.99
N ILE A 296 9.94 10.56 -3.17
CA ILE A 296 9.25 9.69 -4.11
C ILE A 296 8.55 8.58 -3.32
N THR A 297 7.27 8.40 -3.54
CA THR A 297 6.49 7.35 -2.88
C THR A 297 5.60 6.62 -3.87
N GLU A 298 5.06 5.48 -3.47
CA GLU A 298 4.15 4.69 -4.32
C GLU A 298 2.80 4.44 -3.68
N ALA A 299 1.79 4.18 -4.51
CA ALA A 299 0.50 3.65 -4.10
C ALA A 299 0.25 2.27 -4.73
N GLY A 300 -0.35 1.35 -3.96
CA GLY A 300 -0.53 -0.04 -4.37
C GLY A 300 -1.54 -0.24 -5.49
N PHE A 301 -1.33 -1.26 -6.33
CA PHE A 301 -2.17 -1.62 -7.48
C PHE A 301 -2.33 -0.49 -8.51
N GLY A 302 -3.51 -0.38 -9.15
CA GLY A 302 -3.83 0.66 -10.11
C GLY A 302 -4.18 2.00 -9.47
N ALA A 303 -4.16 3.06 -10.27
CA ALA A 303 -4.45 4.41 -9.80
C ALA A 303 -5.91 4.57 -9.33
N ASP A 304 -6.81 3.74 -9.83
CA ASP A 304 -8.20 3.64 -9.41
C ASP A 304 -8.39 3.14 -7.97
N LEU A 305 -7.40 2.43 -7.42
CA LEU A 305 -7.40 1.94 -6.04
C LEU A 305 -6.38 2.68 -5.19
N GLY A 306 -5.09 2.51 -5.49
CA GLY A 306 -4.02 3.01 -4.63
C GLY A 306 -3.90 4.52 -4.67
N ALA A 307 -3.89 5.14 -5.86
CA ALA A 307 -3.75 6.60 -5.95
C ALA A 307 -5.00 7.33 -5.45
N GLU A 308 -6.21 6.83 -5.75
CA GLU A 308 -7.44 7.39 -5.18
C GLU A 308 -7.36 7.45 -3.64
N LYS A 309 -6.99 6.32 -2.99
CA LYS A 309 -6.87 6.26 -1.53
C LYS A 309 -5.70 7.06 -0.97
N PHE A 310 -4.61 7.18 -1.74
CA PHE A 310 -3.52 8.07 -1.39
C PHE A 310 -4.02 9.52 -1.30
N MET A 311 -4.80 9.96 -2.28
CA MET A 311 -5.37 11.32 -2.34
C MET A 311 -6.46 11.52 -1.27
N ASP A 312 -7.51 10.71 -1.30
CA ASP A 312 -8.70 10.92 -0.48
C ASP A 312 -8.58 10.43 0.96
N ILE A 313 -7.61 9.56 1.29
CA ILE A 313 -7.38 9.10 2.66
C ILE A 313 -6.06 9.63 3.21
N LYS A 314 -4.92 9.27 2.61
CA LYS A 314 -3.60 9.60 3.18
C LYS A 314 -3.32 11.10 3.13
N CYS A 315 -3.49 11.76 1.99
CA CYS A 315 -3.28 13.19 1.85
C CYS A 315 -4.20 13.98 2.78
N ARG A 316 -5.49 13.59 2.83
CA ARG A 316 -6.49 14.19 3.75
C ARG A 316 -6.06 14.10 5.22
N LYS A 317 -5.62 12.93 5.68
CA LYS A 317 -5.22 12.72 7.09
C LYS A 317 -3.87 13.33 7.43
N ALA A 318 -2.95 13.37 6.47
CA ALA A 318 -1.58 13.87 6.68
C ALA A 318 -1.42 15.36 6.40
N GLY A 319 -2.34 15.99 5.67
CA GLY A 319 -2.19 17.38 5.21
C GLY A 319 -1.01 17.54 4.24
N ILE A 320 -0.80 16.57 3.35
CA ILE A 320 0.21 16.59 2.29
C ILE A 320 -0.46 16.56 0.92
N SER A 321 0.25 16.99 -0.10
CA SER A 321 -0.21 16.93 -1.49
C SER A 321 0.94 16.55 -2.41
N PRO A 322 0.71 15.70 -3.42
CA PRO A 322 1.72 15.42 -4.44
C PRO A 322 1.86 16.60 -5.42
N ASP A 323 3.10 16.85 -5.86
CA ASP A 323 3.42 17.84 -6.88
C ASP A 323 3.44 17.23 -8.30
N CYS A 324 3.64 15.91 -8.40
CA CYS A 324 3.66 15.18 -9.65
C CYS A 324 3.19 13.74 -9.44
N ILE A 325 2.48 13.19 -10.41
CA ILE A 325 2.11 11.76 -10.48
C ILE A 325 2.91 11.11 -11.61
N VAL A 326 3.59 10.01 -11.33
CA VAL A 326 4.14 9.10 -12.32
C VAL A 326 3.18 7.94 -12.50
N LEU A 327 2.58 7.83 -13.68
CA LEU A 327 1.66 6.75 -14.04
C LEU A 327 2.40 5.69 -14.86
N VAL A 328 2.72 4.57 -14.24
CA VAL A 328 3.40 3.44 -14.89
C VAL A 328 2.44 2.72 -15.82
N ALA A 329 2.83 2.57 -17.06
CA ALA A 329 2.15 1.77 -18.07
C ALA A 329 3.12 0.73 -18.65
N THR A 330 2.62 -0.47 -18.95
CA THR A 330 3.39 -1.51 -19.63
C THR A 330 2.66 -1.99 -20.87
N VAL A 331 3.42 -2.34 -21.90
CA VAL A 331 2.86 -2.95 -23.11
C VAL A 331 2.04 -4.19 -22.75
N ARG A 332 2.53 -5.00 -21.81
CA ARG A 332 1.83 -6.22 -21.36
C ARG A 332 0.47 -5.93 -20.73
N ALA A 333 0.41 -4.94 -19.83
CA ALA A 333 -0.86 -4.59 -19.18
C ALA A 333 -1.87 -4.03 -20.18
N LEU A 334 -1.43 -3.22 -21.13
CA LEU A 334 -2.31 -2.70 -22.18
C LEU A 334 -2.80 -3.80 -23.12
N LYS A 335 -1.94 -4.73 -23.56
CA LYS A 335 -2.37 -5.91 -24.33
C LYS A 335 -3.35 -6.78 -23.55
N TYR A 336 -3.10 -7.00 -22.25
CA TYR A 336 -4.04 -7.73 -21.38
C TYR A 336 -5.40 -7.04 -21.30
N ASN A 337 -5.41 -5.73 -21.10
CA ASN A 337 -6.63 -4.92 -21.12
C ASN A 337 -7.28 -4.86 -22.51
N GLY A 338 -6.55 -5.16 -23.57
CA GLY A 338 -7.03 -5.35 -24.94
C GLY A 338 -7.53 -6.76 -25.25
N GLY A 339 -7.56 -7.66 -24.24
CA GLY A 339 -8.13 -9.01 -24.35
C GLY A 339 -7.13 -10.13 -24.66
N VAL A 340 -5.81 -9.90 -24.59
CA VAL A 340 -4.81 -10.96 -24.79
C VAL A 340 -4.71 -11.85 -23.55
N PRO A 341 -4.75 -13.18 -23.70
CA PRO A 341 -4.53 -14.11 -22.58
C PRO A 341 -3.16 -13.95 -21.93
N LYS A 342 -3.06 -14.20 -20.62
CA LYS A 342 -1.82 -14.04 -19.84
C LYS A 342 -0.61 -14.80 -20.40
N THR A 343 -0.85 -15.94 -21.03
CA THR A 343 0.18 -16.80 -21.62
C THR A 343 0.78 -16.26 -22.92
N GLU A 344 0.15 -15.24 -23.53
CA GLU A 344 0.50 -14.72 -24.86
C GLU A 344 0.99 -13.27 -24.82
N LEU A 345 1.10 -12.66 -23.64
CA LEU A 345 1.47 -11.24 -23.47
C LEU A 345 2.88 -10.88 -23.98
N ASN A 346 3.76 -11.86 -24.10
CA ASN A 346 5.11 -11.64 -24.59
C ASN A 346 5.22 -11.56 -26.12
N ALA A 347 4.19 -11.97 -26.86
CA ALA A 347 4.15 -11.83 -28.31
C ALA A 347 3.70 -10.41 -28.71
N PRO A 348 4.29 -9.81 -29.77
CA PRO A 348 3.82 -8.53 -30.30
C PRO A 348 2.36 -8.60 -30.73
N ASN A 349 1.56 -7.58 -30.38
CA ASN A 349 0.15 -7.52 -30.76
C ASN A 349 -0.38 -6.08 -30.75
N MET A 350 -0.21 -5.38 -31.86
CA MET A 350 -0.63 -3.99 -32.00
C MET A 350 -2.14 -3.82 -31.89
N ASP A 351 -2.95 -4.70 -32.51
CA ASP A 351 -4.42 -4.63 -32.45
C ASP A 351 -4.94 -4.69 -31.00
N ALA A 352 -4.33 -5.53 -30.18
CA ALA A 352 -4.69 -5.62 -28.77
C ALA A 352 -4.21 -4.40 -27.98
N LEU A 353 -3.03 -3.88 -28.29
CA LEU A 353 -2.51 -2.66 -27.68
C LEU A 353 -3.42 -1.46 -27.99
N GLU A 354 -3.87 -1.32 -29.23
CA GLU A 354 -4.83 -0.28 -29.65
C GLU A 354 -6.17 -0.41 -28.92
N ARG A 355 -6.69 -1.62 -28.75
CA ARG A 355 -7.91 -1.82 -27.95
C ARG A 355 -7.72 -1.52 -26.46
N GLY A 356 -6.55 -1.86 -25.90
CA GLY A 356 -6.30 -1.73 -24.47
C GLY A 356 -5.83 -0.36 -24.02
N ILE A 357 -5.41 0.52 -24.93
CA ILE A 357 -4.93 1.87 -24.60
C ILE A 357 -5.99 2.70 -23.84
N CYS A 358 -7.27 2.39 -24.01
CA CYS A 358 -8.37 3.03 -23.29
C CYS A 358 -8.26 2.88 -21.76
N ASN A 359 -7.53 1.87 -21.26
CA ASN A 359 -7.27 1.73 -19.84
C ASN A 359 -6.29 2.82 -19.34
N LEU A 360 -5.24 3.11 -20.11
CA LEU A 360 -4.36 4.25 -19.83
C LEU A 360 -5.13 5.57 -19.85
N ASP A 361 -6.00 5.76 -20.84
CA ASP A 361 -6.84 6.95 -20.94
C ASP A 361 -7.72 7.16 -19.72
N ALA A 362 -8.34 6.09 -19.22
CA ALA A 362 -9.19 6.15 -18.05
C ALA A 362 -8.40 6.60 -16.81
N HIS A 363 -7.20 6.04 -16.61
CA HIS A 363 -6.34 6.43 -15.48
C HIS A 363 -5.81 7.86 -15.61
N LEU A 364 -5.46 8.32 -16.81
CA LEU A 364 -5.07 9.71 -17.06
C LEU A 364 -6.22 10.68 -16.74
N ASP A 365 -7.44 10.36 -17.21
CA ASP A 365 -8.63 11.16 -16.92
C ASP A 365 -8.95 11.20 -15.42
N ASN A 366 -8.74 10.08 -14.71
CA ASN A 366 -8.93 9.99 -13.27
C ASN A 366 -7.94 10.86 -12.50
N MET A 367 -6.65 10.80 -12.84
CA MET A 367 -5.63 11.56 -12.11
C MET A 367 -5.76 13.07 -12.34
N LYS A 368 -6.22 13.50 -13.50
CA LYS A 368 -6.54 14.92 -13.77
C LYS A 368 -7.59 15.50 -12.81
N LYS A 369 -8.50 14.66 -12.29
CA LYS A 369 -9.55 15.09 -11.34
C LYS A 369 -9.02 15.49 -9.97
N PHE A 370 -7.78 15.18 -9.67
CA PHE A 370 -7.10 15.60 -8.44
C PHE A 370 -6.22 16.85 -8.64
N GLY A 371 -6.19 17.42 -9.85
CA GLY A 371 -5.44 18.65 -10.14
C GLY A 371 -3.91 18.50 -10.14
N VAL A 372 -3.38 17.28 -10.19
CA VAL A 372 -1.94 17.01 -10.15
C VAL A 372 -1.43 16.63 -11.55
N PRO A 373 -0.35 17.26 -12.04
CA PRO A 373 0.25 16.91 -13.33
C PRO A 373 0.74 15.44 -13.37
N VAL A 374 0.59 14.81 -14.53
CA VAL A 374 0.94 13.39 -14.75
C VAL A 374 2.05 13.25 -15.77
N VAL A 375 3.03 12.40 -15.47
CA VAL A 375 4.03 11.87 -16.39
C VAL A 375 3.78 10.37 -16.56
N VAL A 376 3.64 9.88 -17.78
CA VAL A 376 3.54 8.45 -18.06
C VAL A 376 4.93 7.84 -18.12
N ALA A 377 5.18 6.79 -17.35
CA ALA A 377 6.38 5.98 -17.43
C ALA A 377 6.08 4.69 -18.20
N ILE A 378 6.62 4.52 -19.39
CA ILE A 378 6.58 3.25 -20.11
C ILE A 378 7.64 2.34 -19.49
N ASN A 379 7.23 1.41 -18.63
CA ASN A 379 8.15 0.45 -18.03
C ASN A 379 8.42 -0.68 -19.04
N ALA A 380 9.59 -0.62 -19.67
CA ALA A 380 9.98 -1.51 -20.75
C ALA A 380 10.41 -2.90 -20.28
N PHE A 381 9.93 -3.91 -20.97
CA PHE A 381 10.36 -5.30 -20.80
C PHE A 381 11.13 -5.78 -22.04
N PRO A 382 12.05 -6.77 -21.89
CA PRO A 382 12.87 -7.26 -23.01
C PRO A 382 12.06 -7.81 -24.21
N THR A 383 10.79 -8.14 -24.01
CA THR A 383 9.88 -8.65 -25.04
C THR A 383 9.10 -7.57 -25.76
N ASP A 384 9.14 -6.33 -25.27
CA ASP A 384 8.40 -5.21 -25.87
C ASP A 384 9.09 -4.74 -27.15
N THR A 385 8.32 -4.49 -28.19
CA THR A 385 8.87 -4.00 -29.47
C THR A 385 8.96 -2.48 -29.48
N ALA A 386 9.87 -1.95 -30.28
CA ALA A 386 10.00 -0.50 -30.49
C ALA A 386 8.70 0.12 -31.03
N GLU A 387 7.97 -0.61 -31.89
CA GLU A 387 6.71 -0.17 -32.47
C GLU A 387 5.60 -0.05 -31.39
N GLU A 388 5.49 -1.04 -30.50
CA GLU A 388 4.53 -1.01 -29.40
C GLU A 388 4.80 0.14 -28.42
N MET A 389 6.06 0.37 -28.07
CA MET A 389 6.46 1.48 -27.20
C MET A 389 6.23 2.86 -27.85
N GLU A 390 6.56 2.99 -29.14
CA GLU A 390 6.36 4.24 -29.89
C GLU A 390 4.88 4.56 -30.06
N PHE A 391 4.01 3.55 -30.22
CA PHE A 391 2.56 3.75 -30.25
C PHE A 391 2.07 4.41 -28.95
N ILE A 392 2.50 3.92 -27.77
CA ILE A 392 2.11 4.51 -26.49
C ILE A 392 2.65 5.93 -26.36
N ARG A 393 3.91 6.18 -26.78
CA ARG A 393 4.53 7.50 -26.76
C ARG A 393 3.76 8.51 -27.60
N LYS A 394 3.43 8.14 -28.84
CA LYS A 394 2.65 8.96 -29.75
C LYS A 394 1.26 9.25 -29.19
N HIS A 395 0.57 8.24 -28.68
CA HIS A 395 -0.75 8.39 -28.07
C HIS A 395 -0.74 9.39 -26.90
N CYS A 396 0.26 9.30 -26.01
CA CYS A 396 0.42 10.25 -24.90
C CYS A 396 0.69 11.68 -25.41
N ALA A 397 1.53 11.82 -26.46
CA ALA A 397 1.84 13.12 -27.05
C ALA A 397 0.60 13.78 -27.67
N GLU A 398 -0.24 13.00 -28.40
CA GLU A 398 -1.52 13.47 -28.97
C GLU A 398 -2.50 13.94 -27.89
N ARG A 399 -2.44 13.39 -26.68
CA ARG A 399 -3.21 13.83 -25.51
C ARG A 399 -2.57 14.97 -24.73
N GLY A 400 -1.41 15.46 -25.16
CA GLY A 400 -0.65 16.48 -24.44
C GLY A 400 -0.12 16.03 -23.08
N VAL A 401 0.13 14.74 -22.90
CA VAL A 401 0.66 14.14 -21.69
C VAL A 401 2.15 13.84 -21.87
N ARG A 402 2.97 14.23 -20.89
CA ARG A 402 4.39 13.89 -20.87
C ARG A 402 4.59 12.39 -20.70
N VAL A 403 5.56 11.86 -21.42
CA VAL A 403 5.84 10.42 -21.41
C VAL A 403 7.34 10.18 -21.52
N ALA A 404 7.85 9.21 -20.78
CA ALA A 404 9.24 8.78 -20.81
C ALA A 404 9.35 7.26 -20.80
N LEU A 405 10.40 6.75 -21.45
CA LEU A 405 10.79 5.36 -21.34
C LEU A 405 11.49 5.12 -19.99
N SER A 406 11.20 3.99 -19.35
CA SER A 406 11.85 3.54 -18.12
C SER A 406 12.44 2.16 -18.33
N GLU A 407 13.78 2.08 -18.31
CA GLU A 407 14.56 0.85 -18.43
C GLU A 407 15.28 0.50 -17.13
N VAL A 408 14.76 0.98 -16.01
CA VAL A 408 15.42 0.91 -14.69
C VAL A 408 15.66 -0.52 -14.21
N PHE A 409 14.81 -1.47 -14.62
CA PHE A 409 15.03 -2.89 -14.31
C PHE A 409 16.37 -3.40 -14.84
N ALA A 410 16.73 -3.02 -16.06
CA ALA A 410 17.95 -3.48 -16.72
C ALA A 410 19.18 -2.62 -16.42
N LYS A 411 19.00 -1.30 -16.16
CA LYS A 411 20.06 -0.30 -16.14
C LYS A 411 20.15 0.52 -14.84
N GLY A 412 19.32 0.21 -13.81
CA GLY A 412 19.29 1.01 -12.59
C GLY A 412 18.92 2.46 -12.85
N GLY A 413 19.52 3.39 -12.11
CA GLY A 413 19.25 4.82 -12.24
C GLY A 413 19.51 5.40 -13.62
N GLU A 414 20.49 4.89 -14.38
CA GLU A 414 20.75 5.33 -15.77
C GLU A 414 19.51 5.12 -16.65
N GLY A 415 18.84 3.97 -16.50
CA GLY A 415 17.61 3.66 -17.23
C GLY A 415 16.40 4.53 -16.85
N GLY A 416 16.51 5.34 -15.81
CA GLY A 416 15.46 6.25 -15.32
C GLY A 416 15.68 7.72 -15.66
N GLU A 417 16.79 8.10 -16.29
CA GLU A 417 17.13 9.51 -16.51
C GLU A 417 16.13 10.26 -17.40
N GLU A 418 15.58 9.62 -18.44
CA GLU A 418 14.54 10.25 -19.27
C GLU A 418 13.31 10.60 -18.42
N LEU A 419 12.84 9.64 -17.62
CA LEU A 419 11.73 9.84 -16.69
C LEU A 419 12.03 10.94 -15.66
N ALA A 420 13.24 10.94 -15.11
CA ALA A 420 13.66 11.95 -14.12
C ALA A 420 13.65 13.36 -14.72
N ARG A 421 14.09 13.56 -16.00
CA ARG A 421 14.02 14.86 -16.68
C ARG A 421 12.57 15.35 -16.85
N GLU A 422 11.66 14.47 -17.26
CA GLU A 422 10.24 14.84 -17.40
C GLU A 422 9.61 15.19 -16.05
N VAL A 423 9.91 14.42 -14.99
CA VAL A 423 9.46 14.72 -13.63
C VAL A 423 10.00 16.06 -13.14
N LEU A 424 11.31 16.33 -13.31
CA LEU A 424 11.89 17.62 -12.93
C LEU A 424 11.25 18.78 -13.68
N THR A 425 10.98 18.62 -14.98
CA THR A 425 10.29 19.66 -15.77
C THR A 425 8.91 19.97 -15.19
N VAL A 426 8.13 18.94 -14.80
CA VAL A 426 6.81 19.13 -14.18
C VAL A 426 6.93 19.81 -12.82
N LEU A 427 7.90 19.41 -12.00
CA LEU A 427 8.12 20.02 -10.68
C LEU A 427 8.53 21.51 -10.80
N ASP A 428 9.37 21.84 -11.78
CA ASP A 428 9.83 23.21 -12.03
C ASP A 428 8.69 24.10 -12.60
N GLU A 429 7.75 23.54 -13.36
CA GLU A 429 6.55 24.23 -13.83
C GLU A 429 5.61 24.63 -12.69
N GLY A 430 5.59 23.89 -11.59
CA GLY A 430 4.83 24.23 -10.38
C GLY A 430 3.32 24.33 -10.57
N LYS A 431 2.74 23.52 -11.47
CA LYS A 431 1.32 23.61 -11.89
C LYS A 431 0.36 22.72 -11.09
N ALA A 432 0.83 22.06 -10.02
CA ALA A 432 -0.04 21.23 -9.20
C ALA A 432 -1.05 22.09 -8.42
N ASP A 433 -2.33 21.77 -8.57
CA ASP A 433 -3.47 22.39 -7.87
C ASP A 433 -4.31 21.26 -7.23
N PHE A 434 -3.70 20.61 -6.23
CA PHE A 434 -4.26 19.43 -5.61
C PHE A 434 -5.57 19.70 -4.88
N HIS A 435 -6.58 18.87 -5.14
CA HIS A 435 -7.84 18.86 -4.41
C HIS A 435 -8.38 17.43 -4.23
N MET A 436 -9.22 17.27 -3.22
CA MET A 436 -9.87 15.99 -2.90
C MET A 436 -11.03 15.73 -3.88
N LEU A 437 -11.38 14.46 -4.07
CA LEU A 437 -12.51 14.10 -4.91
C LEU A 437 -13.85 14.51 -4.27
N TYR A 438 -13.95 14.49 -2.94
CA TYR A 438 -15.16 14.83 -2.19
C TYR A 438 -14.84 15.49 -0.85
N GLU A 439 -15.82 16.23 -0.33
CA GLU A 439 -15.77 16.88 0.99
C GLU A 439 -16.16 15.90 2.11
N ASP A 440 -15.70 16.19 3.34
CA ASP A 440 -15.93 15.32 4.50
C ASP A 440 -17.42 15.22 4.88
N GLU A 441 -18.19 16.28 4.65
CA GLU A 441 -19.61 16.39 4.99
C GLU A 441 -20.53 15.62 4.04
N LEU A 442 -20.03 15.18 2.88
CA LEU A 442 -20.82 14.39 1.95
C LEU A 442 -21.25 13.06 2.63
N PRO A 443 -22.51 12.64 2.55
CA PRO A 443 -22.95 11.37 3.12
C PRO A 443 -22.16 10.17 2.60
N LEU A 444 -21.97 9.13 3.42
CA LEU A 444 -21.14 7.96 3.06
C LEU A 444 -21.55 7.32 1.74
N GLU A 445 -22.86 7.13 1.50
CA GLU A 445 -23.33 6.55 0.22
C GLU A 445 -23.01 7.46 -0.96
N GLU A 446 -23.09 8.77 -0.79
CA GLU A 446 -22.77 9.72 -1.87
C GLU A 446 -21.26 9.78 -2.15
N LYS A 447 -20.39 9.63 -1.13
CA LYS A 447 -18.94 9.43 -1.33
C LYS A 447 -18.67 8.18 -2.18
N ILE A 448 -19.34 7.07 -1.85
CA ILE A 448 -19.24 5.80 -2.59
C ILE A 448 -19.70 5.98 -4.04
N ARG A 449 -20.87 6.63 -4.26
CA ARG A 449 -21.40 6.91 -5.59
C ARG A 449 -20.43 7.80 -6.40
N LYS A 450 -19.85 8.80 -5.76
CA LYS A 450 -18.91 9.73 -6.41
C LYS A 450 -17.64 9.01 -6.87
N ILE A 451 -17.02 8.19 -6.02
CA ILE A 451 -15.85 7.38 -6.40
C ILE A 451 -16.21 6.42 -7.54
N ALA A 452 -17.32 5.68 -7.41
CA ALA A 452 -17.74 4.72 -8.41
C ALA A 452 -17.99 5.37 -9.78
N LYS A 453 -18.63 6.54 -9.80
CA LYS A 453 -18.90 7.28 -11.03
C LYS A 453 -17.65 7.93 -11.61
N GLU A 454 -16.93 8.69 -10.79
CA GLU A 454 -15.83 9.54 -11.26
C GLU A 454 -14.55 8.74 -11.51
N ILE A 455 -14.22 7.75 -10.67
CA ILE A 455 -12.98 6.99 -10.78
C ILE A 455 -13.16 5.68 -11.55
N TYR A 456 -14.26 4.95 -11.28
CA TYR A 456 -14.46 3.64 -11.93
C TYR A 456 -15.22 3.76 -13.26
N GLY A 457 -15.97 4.84 -13.46
CA GLY A 457 -16.79 5.03 -14.67
C GLY A 457 -18.11 4.26 -14.62
N ALA A 458 -18.59 3.90 -13.42
CA ALA A 458 -19.86 3.19 -13.25
C ALA A 458 -21.07 4.09 -13.51
N ASP A 459 -22.15 3.54 -14.03
CA ASP A 459 -23.43 4.23 -14.22
C ASP A 459 -24.19 4.42 -12.90
N GLY A 460 -23.88 3.59 -11.88
CA GLY A 460 -24.53 3.65 -10.58
C GLY A 460 -23.92 2.72 -9.54
N VAL A 461 -24.53 2.75 -8.36
CA VAL A 461 -24.15 1.89 -7.22
C VAL A 461 -25.42 1.30 -6.61
N THR A 462 -25.41 0.00 -6.37
CA THR A 462 -26.43 -0.70 -5.58
C THR A 462 -25.85 -1.07 -4.22
N PHE A 463 -26.70 -1.06 -3.19
CA PHE A 463 -26.32 -1.42 -1.83
C PHE A 463 -27.15 -2.63 -1.40
N ALA A 464 -26.47 -3.69 -0.95
CA ALA A 464 -27.15 -4.79 -0.27
C ALA A 464 -27.84 -4.25 1.00
N PRO A 465 -28.99 -4.81 1.43
CA PRO A 465 -29.70 -4.32 2.62
C PRO A 465 -28.82 -4.28 3.89
N ALA A 466 -27.92 -5.25 4.05
CA ALA A 466 -26.96 -5.29 5.15
C ALA A 466 -25.95 -4.13 5.08
N ALA A 467 -25.42 -3.82 3.89
CA ALA A 467 -24.49 -2.72 3.68
C ALA A 467 -25.14 -1.35 3.96
N HIS A 468 -26.36 -1.15 3.45
CA HIS A 468 -27.13 0.08 3.71
C HIS A 468 -27.36 0.29 5.21
N LYS A 469 -27.82 -0.77 5.90
CA LYS A 469 -28.03 -0.72 7.34
C LYS A 469 -26.75 -0.39 8.11
N GLU A 470 -25.62 -0.98 7.72
CA GLU A 470 -24.35 -0.72 8.40
C GLU A 470 -23.85 0.70 8.16
N LEU A 471 -23.98 1.25 6.94
CA LEU A 471 -23.64 2.66 6.64
C LEU A 471 -24.51 3.63 7.45
N MET A 472 -25.79 3.32 7.66
CA MET A 472 -26.67 4.08 8.57
C MET A 472 -26.16 4.00 10.01
N ASN A 473 -25.89 2.79 10.52
CA ASN A 473 -25.35 2.60 11.87
C ASN A 473 -24.06 3.40 12.09
N ILE A 474 -23.14 3.36 11.15
CA ILE A 474 -21.87 4.11 11.19
C ILE A 474 -22.15 5.62 11.26
N THR A 475 -23.10 6.10 10.48
CA THR A 475 -23.52 7.51 10.51
C THR A 475 -24.14 7.89 11.85
N ASP A 476 -25.04 7.06 12.40
CA ASP A 476 -25.70 7.27 13.69
C ASP A 476 -24.70 7.25 14.87
N MET A 477 -23.62 6.49 14.76
CA MET A 477 -22.49 6.50 15.71
C MET A 477 -21.62 7.76 15.60
N GLY A 478 -21.88 8.68 14.66
CA GLY A 478 -21.13 9.92 14.48
C GLY A 478 -19.95 9.84 13.52
N TYR A 479 -19.82 8.78 12.73
CA TYR A 479 -18.71 8.55 11.79
C TYR A 479 -19.06 8.85 10.32
N GLY A 480 -20.16 9.53 10.04
CA GLY A 480 -20.63 9.84 8.67
C GLY A 480 -19.69 10.73 7.87
N SER A 481 -18.83 11.53 8.54
CA SER A 481 -17.83 12.39 7.89
C SER A 481 -16.55 11.67 7.46
N LEU A 482 -16.33 10.41 7.88
CA LEU A 482 -15.12 9.67 7.53
C LEU A 482 -15.00 9.44 6.02
N PRO A 483 -13.75 9.43 5.47
CA PRO A 483 -13.54 8.99 4.10
C PRO A 483 -13.87 7.51 3.94
N VAL A 484 -14.18 7.09 2.70
CA VAL A 484 -14.47 5.71 2.36
C VAL A 484 -13.28 5.04 1.69
N CYS A 485 -13.06 3.79 2.03
CA CYS A 485 -12.02 2.93 1.48
C CYS A 485 -12.69 1.77 0.74
N ILE A 486 -12.86 1.90 -0.59
CA ILE A 486 -13.53 0.87 -1.39
C ILE A 486 -12.57 -0.29 -1.63
N ALA A 487 -12.99 -1.48 -1.18
CA ALA A 487 -12.32 -2.75 -1.40
C ALA A 487 -12.96 -3.46 -2.59
N LYS A 488 -12.19 -3.62 -3.68
CA LYS A 488 -12.61 -4.26 -4.94
C LYS A 488 -11.47 -5.03 -5.60
N THR A 489 -11.76 -5.70 -6.70
CA THR A 489 -10.71 -6.32 -7.54
C THR A 489 -9.73 -5.26 -8.04
N GLN A 490 -8.45 -5.62 -8.10
CA GLN A 490 -7.39 -4.76 -8.64
C GLN A 490 -7.22 -4.87 -10.17
N TYR A 491 -7.92 -5.80 -10.81
CA TYR A 491 -7.70 -6.13 -12.23
C TYR A 491 -8.62 -5.40 -13.19
N SER A 492 -9.58 -4.64 -12.69
CA SER A 492 -10.54 -3.89 -13.50
C SER A 492 -10.87 -2.57 -12.83
N LEU A 493 -11.32 -1.59 -13.59
CA LEU A 493 -11.99 -0.39 -13.07
C LEU A 493 -13.34 -0.74 -12.42
N SER A 494 -14.03 -1.80 -12.90
CA SER A 494 -15.24 -2.34 -12.30
C SER A 494 -14.95 -3.17 -11.05
N ASP A 495 -15.98 -3.62 -10.34
CA ASP A 495 -15.95 -4.65 -9.30
C ASP A 495 -15.99 -6.09 -9.87
N ASP A 496 -16.09 -6.23 -11.19
CA ASP A 496 -15.94 -7.49 -11.93
C ASP A 496 -14.58 -7.55 -12.63
N ALA A 497 -13.72 -8.50 -12.22
CA ALA A 497 -12.38 -8.68 -12.76
C ALA A 497 -12.34 -9.09 -14.24
N SER A 498 -13.44 -9.53 -14.82
CA SER A 498 -13.53 -9.93 -16.22
C SER A 498 -13.75 -8.74 -17.18
N LEU A 499 -14.17 -7.59 -16.67
CA LEU A 499 -14.41 -6.38 -17.45
C LEU A 499 -13.10 -5.60 -17.62
N LEU A 500 -12.36 -5.87 -18.68
CA LEU A 500 -11.06 -5.28 -18.97
C LEU A 500 -11.16 -3.94 -19.70
N GLY A 501 -10.04 -3.24 -19.82
CA GLY A 501 -9.95 -1.97 -20.55
C GLY A 501 -10.60 -0.80 -19.82
N ARG A 502 -11.55 -0.15 -20.47
CA ARG A 502 -12.37 0.94 -19.90
C ARG A 502 -13.84 0.51 -19.95
N PRO A 503 -14.30 -0.28 -18.99
CA PRO A 503 -15.67 -0.77 -18.96
C PRO A 503 -16.68 0.40 -18.85
N SER A 504 -17.86 0.21 -19.44
CA SER A 504 -19.00 1.11 -19.35
C SER A 504 -20.28 0.32 -19.15
N GLN A 505 -21.38 1.00 -18.83
CA GLN A 505 -22.71 0.38 -18.63
C GLN A 505 -22.71 -0.69 -17.53
N PHE A 506 -21.98 -0.45 -16.42
CA PHE A 506 -21.95 -1.33 -15.26
C PHE A 506 -22.36 -0.59 -13.98
N VAL A 507 -22.81 -1.36 -13.01
CA VAL A 507 -23.22 -0.88 -11.69
C VAL A 507 -22.37 -1.56 -10.64
N VAL A 508 -21.75 -0.78 -9.75
CA VAL A 508 -20.97 -1.31 -8.62
C VAL A 508 -21.92 -1.83 -7.55
N SER A 509 -21.64 -3.04 -7.04
CA SER A 509 -22.46 -3.69 -6.01
C SER A 509 -21.78 -3.71 -4.65
N VAL A 510 -22.22 -2.85 -3.74
CA VAL A 510 -21.75 -2.81 -2.35
C VAL A 510 -22.42 -3.93 -1.55
N ARG A 511 -21.60 -4.86 -1.05
CA ARG A 511 -22.07 -6.05 -0.29
C ARG A 511 -22.08 -5.83 1.20
N SER A 512 -21.06 -5.17 1.72
CA SER A 512 -20.88 -4.89 3.14
C SER A 512 -20.14 -3.58 3.35
N ALA A 513 -20.26 -3.05 4.55
CA ALA A 513 -19.45 -1.94 5.04
C ALA A 513 -19.00 -2.25 6.47
N ARG A 514 -17.83 -1.74 6.86
CA ARG A 514 -17.36 -1.84 8.24
C ARG A 514 -16.61 -0.58 8.66
N LEU A 515 -16.79 -0.20 9.91
CA LEU A 515 -16.09 0.92 10.49
C LEU A 515 -14.67 0.50 10.91
N ALA A 516 -13.65 1.25 10.45
CA ALA A 516 -12.30 1.22 10.97
C ALA A 516 -12.05 2.54 11.71
N ALA A 517 -12.64 2.65 12.92
CA ALA A 517 -12.72 3.91 13.66
C ALA A 517 -11.35 4.43 14.10
N GLY A 518 -10.45 3.55 14.52
CA GLY A 518 -9.08 3.89 14.88
C GLY A 518 -8.26 4.36 13.69
N ALA A 519 -8.40 3.69 12.54
CA ALA A 519 -7.78 4.13 11.29
C ALA A 519 -8.43 5.42 10.73
N GLY A 520 -9.70 5.64 11.03
CA GLY A 520 -10.45 6.83 10.65
C GLY A 520 -10.95 6.80 9.21
N PHE A 521 -11.45 5.65 8.74
CA PHE A 521 -12.16 5.50 7.46
C PHE A 521 -13.22 4.38 7.54
N VAL A 522 -14.11 4.34 6.57
CA VAL A 522 -15.10 3.28 6.41
C VAL A 522 -14.68 2.37 5.27
N VAL A 523 -14.49 1.08 5.54
CA VAL A 523 -14.22 0.07 4.50
C VAL A 523 -15.52 -0.34 3.85
N VAL A 524 -15.55 -0.30 2.52
CA VAL A 524 -16.72 -0.63 1.70
C VAL A 524 -16.34 -1.78 0.77
N GLU A 525 -16.97 -2.92 0.94
CA GLU A 525 -16.64 -4.13 0.18
C GLU A 525 -17.57 -4.30 -1.02
N THR A 526 -16.96 -4.37 -2.20
CA THR A 526 -17.62 -4.70 -3.45
C THR A 526 -17.07 -6.03 -3.97
N GLY A 527 -17.92 -6.92 -4.43
CA GLY A 527 -17.45 -8.22 -4.87
C GLY A 527 -16.89 -9.12 -3.74
N ALA A 528 -16.14 -10.15 -4.08
CA ALA A 528 -15.50 -11.06 -3.12
C ALA A 528 -14.08 -10.57 -2.80
N VAL A 529 -13.93 -9.86 -1.70
CA VAL A 529 -12.61 -9.41 -1.21
C VAL A 529 -12.06 -10.44 -0.22
N MET A 530 -10.81 -10.82 -0.40
CA MET A 530 -10.19 -11.86 0.41
C MET A 530 -9.16 -11.25 1.38
N THR A 531 -9.48 -11.27 2.67
CA THR A 531 -8.65 -10.72 3.74
C THR A 531 -7.61 -11.73 4.28
N MET A 532 -7.78 -13.02 4.00
CA MET A 532 -6.81 -14.08 4.27
C MET A 532 -6.50 -14.84 2.96
N PRO A 533 -5.43 -14.47 2.25
CA PRO A 533 -4.99 -15.20 1.06
C PRO A 533 -4.63 -16.66 1.38
N GLY A 534 -4.71 -17.54 0.40
CA GLY A 534 -4.19 -18.90 0.50
C GLY A 534 -2.89 -19.05 -0.27
N LEU A 535 -2.06 -20.01 0.11
CA LEU A 535 -0.92 -20.39 -0.70
C LEU A 535 -1.39 -20.94 -2.07
N PRO A 536 -0.67 -20.66 -3.16
CA PRO A 536 -0.97 -21.20 -4.48
C PRO A 536 -0.66 -22.70 -4.55
N LYS A 537 -0.95 -23.32 -5.70
CA LYS A 537 -0.67 -24.76 -5.92
C LYS A 537 0.83 -25.09 -5.78
N VAL A 538 1.69 -24.17 -6.22
CA VAL A 538 3.15 -24.22 -6.05
C VAL A 538 3.56 -22.90 -5.42
N PRO A 539 3.74 -22.85 -4.10
CA PRO A 539 4.16 -21.63 -3.42
C PRO A 539 5.64 -21.34 -3.64
N ALA A 540 6.02 -20.06 -3.57
CA ALA A 540 7.43 -19.64 -3.64
C ALA A 540 8.29 -20.31 -2.57
N ALA A 541 7.70 -20.63 -1.42
CA ALA A 541 8.32 -21.34 -0.31
C ALA A 541 8.99 -22.67 -0.71
N GLU A 542 8.53 -23.35 -1.77
CA GLU A 542 9.17 -24.60 -2.24
C GLU A 542 10.55 -24.38 -2.87
N LYS A 543 10.90 -23.16 -3.22
CA LYS A 543 12.17 -22.80 -3.88
C LYS A 543 13.13 -22.04 -2.97
N ILE A 544 12.61 -21.50 -1.87
CA ILE A 544 13.43 -20.72 -0.92
C ILE A 544 14.21 -21.70 -0.05
N ASP A 545 15.53 -21.51 0.01
CA ASP A 545 16.44 -22.35 0.81
C ASP A 545 17.56 -21.50 1.41
N VAL A 546 18.28 -22.05 2.38
CA VAL A 546 19.42 -21.42 3.03
C VAL A 546 20.54 -22.44 3.23
N ASP A 547 21.74 -22.09 2.85
CA ASP A 547 22.93 -22.94 3.03
C ASP A 547 23.54 -22.82 4.45
N ASN A 548 24.58 -23.62 4.72
CA ASN A 548 25.29 -23.59 6.01
C ASN A 548 26.07 -22.30 6.28
N ALA A 549 26.30 -21.48 5.28
CA ALA A 549 26.90 -20.14 5.41
C ALA A 549 25.87 -19.05 5.67
N GLY A 550 24.57 -19.40 5.65
CA GLY A 550 23.45 -18.47 5.81
C GLY A 550 23.07 -17.74 4.52
N VAL A 551 23.55 -18.19 3.36
CA VAL A 551 23.21 -17.60 2.07
C VAL A 551 21.84 -18.11 1.63
N ILE A 552 20.91 -17.19 1.38
CA ILE A 552 19.54 -17.49 0.98
C ILE A 552 19.46 -17.58 -0.54
N THR A 553 18.74 -18.56 -1.04
CA THR A 553 18.47 -18.76 -2.47
C THR A 553 16.96 -18.85 -2.73
N GLY A 554 16.54 -18.65 -3.96
CA GLY A 554 15.14 -18.80 -4.37
C GLY A 554 14.20 -17.71 -3.85
N LEU A 555 14.72 -16.65 -3.27
CA LEU A 555 13.93 -15.49 -2.81
C LEU A 555 13.76 -14.47 -3.96
N PHE A 556 13.30 -14.89 -5.12
CA PHE A 556 13.05 -14.16 -6.39
C PHE A 556 14.25 -14.01 -7.34
#